data_85d972d1aa3afe93ae9aff00bde35d79
#
_entry.id   85d972d1aa3afe93ae9aff00bde35d79
#
_cell.length_a   1.000
_cell.length_b   1.000
_cell.length_c   1.000
_cell.angle_alpha   90.00
_cell.angle_beta   90.00
_cell.angle_gamma   90.00
#
_symmetry.space_group_name_H-M   'P 1'
#
loop_
_entity.id
_entity.type
_entity.pdbx_description
1 polymer ?
#
loop_
_entity_poly.entity_id
_entity_poly.type
_entity_poly.pdbx_seq_one_letter_code
_entity_poly.pdbx_strand_id
1 'polypeptide(L)'
;MNPARHSNFKAKRVTRNYVQTIQAPPSVVHSLICPVKEAEWLDGWDYSLIFSDSGFAEKGCVFTSRSTGEKDTIWLITKREDATCETNFARITPDSRVAEVTVRAEDGGQQTSRVHITYTITALTEAGNRFIENFTADNFAKDMKFWEATMNHYLETGKALSQSDPEHWLKYESGEEGKK
;
A
#
# COMPACT_ATOMS: atom_id res chain seq x y z
N MET A 1 -22.44 5.30 -35.49
CA MET A 1 -21.18 5.75 -34.88
C MET A 1 -21.53 6.76 -33.81
N ASN A 2 -21.36 6.43 -32.52
CA ASN A 2 -21.59 7.38 -31.43
C ASN A 2 -20.41 8.35 -31.41
N PRO A 3 -20.60 9.68 -31.50
CA PRO A 3 -19.48 10.61 -31.45
C PRO A 3 -18.82 10.46 -30.07
N ALA A 4 -17.49 10.33 -30.07
CA ALA A 4 -16.70 10.32 -28.86
C ALA A 4 -17.11 11.55 -28.01
N ARG A 5 -17.61 11.32 -26.80
CA ARG A 5 -17.87 12.40 -25.85
C ARG A 5 -16.50 12.97 -25.49
N HIS A 6 -16.09 14.04 -26.16
CA HIS A 6 -15.00 14.90 -25.68
C HIS A 6 -15.49 15.56 -24.38
N SER A 7 -15.29 14.86 -23.25
CA SER A 7 -15.44 15.54 -21.97
C SER A 7 -14.33 16.58 -21.86
N ASN A 8 -14.64 17.80 -21.42
CA ASN A 8 -13.63 18.81 -21.08
C ASN A 8 -12.79 18.40 -19.85
N PHE A 9 -12.94 17.16 -19.39
CA PHE A 9 -12.20 16.60 -18.27
C PHE A 9 -10.72 16.46 -18.62
N LYS A 10 -9.87 17.06 -17.80
CA LYS A 10 -8.41 16.94 -17.86
C LYS A 10 -7.92 16.18 -16.63
N ALA A 11 -7.50 14.94 -16.82
CA ALA A 11 -6.95 14.11 -15.76
C ALA A 11 -5.68 14.71 -15.16
N LYS A 12 -5.62 14.79 -13.82
CA LYS A 12 -4.37 14.97 -13.09
C LYS A 12 -3.67 13.64 -12.90
N ARG A 13 -2.34 13.67 -12.80
CA ARG A 13 -1.50 12.52 -12.48
C ARG A 13 -0.42 12.95 -11.49
N VAL A 14 -0.09 12.05 -10.54
CA VAL A 14 0.95 12.27 -9.56
C VAL A 14 1.72 10.99 -9.30
N THR A 15 3.02 11.10 -9.07
CA THR A 15 3.84 10.00 -8.56
C THR A 15 4.38 10.37 -7.19
N ARG A 16 4.34 9.41 -6.26
CA ARG A 16 4.91 9.50 -4.91
C ARG A 16 5.77 8.29 -4.64
N ASN A 17 6.90 8.53 -4.01
CA ASN A 17 7.86 7.50 -3.62
C ASN A 17 8.15 7.61 -2.12
N TYR A 18 8.34 6.47 -1.48
CA TYR A 18 8.76 6.39 -0.09
C TYR A 18 9.68 5.18 0.09
N VAL A 19 10.59 5.26 1.06
CA VAL A 19 11.45 4.14 1.44
C VAL A 19 11.25 3.89 2.92
N GLN A 20 10.82 2.68 3.26
CA GLN A 20 10.67 2.20 4.63
C GLN A 20 11.89 1.39 5.05
N THR A 21 12.15 1.34 6.35
CA THR A 21 13.12 0.40 6.97
C THR A 21 12.36 -0.63 7.78
N ILE A 22 12.39 -1.89 7.34
CA ILE A 22 11.69 -2.98 8.01
C ILE A 22 12.70 -3.92 8.65
N GLN A 23 12.46 -4.30 9.91
CA GLN A 23 13.33 -5.14 10.74
C GLN A 23 13.18 -6.64 10.43
N ALA A 24 13.30 -6.98 9.15
CA ALA A 24 13.26 -8.35 8.66
C ALA A 24 13.94 -8.46 7.29
N PRO A 25 14.42 -9.66 6.88
CA PRO A 25 14.95 -9.90 5.55
C PRO A 25 13.92 -9.64 4.43
N PRO A 26 14.36 -9.29 3.20
CA PRO A 26 13.45 -8.96 2.09
C PRO A 26 12.40 -10.02 1.76
N SER A 27 12.75 -11.30 1.85
CA SER A 27 11.82 -12.41 1.59
C SER A 27 10.69 -12.49 2.62
N VAL A 28 10.98 -12.19 3.89
CA VAL A 28 9.98 -12.13 4.96
C VAL A 28 9.05 -10.95 4.71
N VAL A 29 9.59 -9.77 4.45
CA VAL A 29 8.79 -8.57 4.13
C VAL A 29 7.90 -8.82 2.91
N HIS A 30 8.48 -9.38 1.83
CA HIS A 30 7.73 -9.69 0.60
C HIS A 30 6.56 -10.64 0.84
N SER A 31 6.73 -11.62 1.74
CA SER A 31 5.65 -12.54 2.11
C SER A 31 4.48 -11.86 2.84
N LEU A 32 4.75 -10.77 3.58
CA LEU A 32 3.75 -9.98 4.30
C LEU A 32 2.99 -9.01 3.38
N ILE A 33 3.52 -8.69 2.20
CA ILE A 33 2.85 -7.88 1.16
C ILE A 33 1.89 -8.80 0.39
N CYS A 34 0.77 -9.09 1.03
CA CYS A 34 -0.24 -10.03 0.57
C CYS A 34 -1.57 -9.66 1.25
N PRO A 35 -2.70 -9.47 0.52
CA PRO A 35 -3.95 -9.02 1.14
C PRO A 35 -4.40 -9.89 2.31
N VAL A 36 -4.15 -11.21 2.22
CA VAL A 36 -4.47 -12.16 3.30
C VAL A 36 -3.56 -11.97 4.51
N LYS A 37 -2.27 -11.75 4.29
CA LYS A 37 -1.28 -11.51 5.35
C LYS A 37 -1.38 -10.11 5.94
N GLU A 38 -1.76 -9.12 5.16
CA GLU A 38 -1.99 -7.76 5.65
C GLU A 38 -3.04 -7.71 6.76
N ALA A 39 -4.03 -8.60 6.75
CA ALA A 39 -5.01 -8.72 7.81
C ALA A 39 -4.42 -9.16 9.17
N GLU A 40 -3.22 -9.73 9.18
CA GLU A 40 -2.55 -10.15 10.41
C GLU A 40 -1.82 -8.98 11.11
N TRP A 41 -1.39 -7.97 10.35
CA TRP A 41 -0.54 -6.90 10.87
C TRP A 41 -1.08 -5.47 10.66
N LEU A 42 -2.04 -5.27 9.74
CA LEU A 42 -2.63 -3.97 9.45
C LEU A 42 -4.04 -3.89 10.04
N ASP A 43 -4.16 -3.27 11.21
CA ASP A 43 -5.45 -3.08 11.87
C ASP A 43 -6.42 -2.30 10.99
N GLY A 44 -7.66 -2.77 10.90
CA GLY A 44 -8.70 -2.17 10.05
C GLY A 44 -8.58 -2.53 8.56
N TRP A 45 -7.68 -3.44 8.17
CA TRP A 45 -7.61 -3.94 6.80
C TRP A 45 -8.84 -4.78 6.46
N ASP A 46 -9.74 -4.20 5.67
CA ASP A 46 -10.98 -4.87 5.22
C ASP A 46 -10.85 -5.18 3.72
N TYR A 47 -10.67 -6.46 3.41
CA TYR A 47 -10.48 -6.95 2.05
C TYR A 47 -11.41 -8.13 1.75
N SER A 48 -11.65 -8.37 0.46
CA SER A 48 -12.31 -9.57 -0.04
C SER A 48 -11.47 -10.16 -1.17
N LEU A 49 -10.99 -11.39 -0.99
CA LEU A 49 -10.29 -12.13 -2.04
C LEU A 49 -11.31 -12.58 -3.09
N ILE A 50 -11.16 -12.11 -4.32
CA ILE A 50 -12.06 -12.42 -5.45
C ILE A 50 -11.53 -13.61 -6.23
N PHE A 51 -10.23 -13.61 -6.54
CA PHE A 51 -9.57 -14.69 -7.28
C PHE A 51 -8.11 -14.84 -6.86
N SER A 52 -7.72 -16.06 -6.56
CA SER A 52 -6.34 -16.50 -6.42
C SER A 52 -6.32 -18.02 -6.53
N ASP A 53 -5.39 -18.60 -7.26
CA ASP A 53 -5.20 -20.03 -7.37
C ASP A 53 -4.62 -20.63 -6.07
N SER A 54 -3.70 -19.92 -5.44
CA SER A 54 -3.02 -20.34 -4.21
C SER A 54 -3.76 -19.96 -2.92
N GLY A 55 -4.73 -19.05 -2.99
CA GLY A 55 -5.35 -18.41 -1.82
C GLY A 55 -4.52 -17.26 -1.22
N PHE A 56 -3.40 -16.91 -1.84
CA PHE A 56 -2.48 -15.84 -1.41
C PHE A 56 -2.16 -14.88 -2.54
N ALA A 57 -1.23 -13.94 -2.28
CA ALA A 57 -0.74 -13.04 -3.31
C ALA A 57 0.08 -13.78 -4.36
N GLU A 58 -0.35 -13.64 -5.61
CA GLU A 58 0.32 -14.17 -6.80
C GLU A 58 -0.01 -13.29 -8.01
N LYS A 59 0.74 -13.41 -9.10
CA LYS A 59 0.40 -12.72 -10.35
C LYS A 59 -0.99 -13.17 -10.81
N GLY A 60 -1.88 -12.22 -11.09
CA GLY A 60 -3.27 -12.47 -11.48
C GLY A 60 -4.24 -12.51 -10.32
N CYS A 61 -3.78 -12.49 -9.06
CA CYS A 61 -4.64 -12.37 -7.89
C CYS A 61 -5.47 -11.08 -7.97
N VAL A 62 -6.78 -11.21 -7.72
CA VAL A 62 -7.74 -10.11 -7.68
C VAL A 62 -8.39 -10.06 -6.31
N PHE A 63 -8.42 -8.88 -5.71
CA PHE A 63 -9.11 -8.65 -4.45
C PHE A 63 -9.72 -7.25 -4.42
N THR A 64 -10.63 -7.00 -3.50
CA THR A 64 -11.15 -5.66 -3.22
C THR A 64 -10.78 -5.25 -1.80
N SER A 65 -10.65 -3.94 -1.59
CA SER A 65 -10.56 -3.37 -0.26
C SER A 65 -11.57 -2.26 -0.09
N ARG A 66 -12.12 -2.15 1.12
CA ARG A 66 -13.11 -1.13 1.45
C ARG A 66 -12.42 0.23 1.61
N SER A 67 -13.09 1.29 1.13
CA SER A 67 -12.65 2.68 1.30
C SER A 67 -13.80 3.49 1.87
N THR A 68 -13.57 4.23 2.95
CA THR A 68 -14.60 5.06 3.57
C THR A 68 -15.04 6.18 2.62
N GLY A 69 -16.34 6.22 2.30
CA GLY A 69 -16.93 7.28 1.47
C GLY A 69 -16.69 7.14 -0.03
N GLU A 70 -16.07 6.04 -0.48
CA GLU A 70 -15.87 5.73 -1.91
C GLU A 70 -16.39 4.31 -2.22
N LYS A 71 -16.42 3.96 -3.51
CA LYS A 71 -16.64 2.58 -3.94
C LYS A 71 -15.44 1.71 -3.54
N ASP A 72 -15.70 0.43 -3.31
CA ASP A 72 -14.63 -0.53 -3.04
C ASP A 72 -13.57 -0.46 -4.12
N THR A 73 -12.33 -0.46 -3.67
CA THR A 73 -11.16 -0.43 -4.55
C THR A 73 -10.86 -1.83 -5.03
N ILE A 74 -10.69 -1.98 -6.33
CA ILE A 74 -10.31 -3.24 -6.99
C ILE A 74 -8.79 -3.25 -7.13
N TRP A 75 -8.18 -4.37 -6.77
CA TRP A 75 -6.74 -4.62 -6.89
C TRP A 75 -6.49 -5.82 -7.79
N LEU A 76 -5.53 -5.69 -8.67
CA LEU A 76 -4.98 -6.76 -9.50
C LEU A 76 -3.46 -6.80 -9.29
N ILE A 77 -2.91 -7.93 -8.89
CA ILE A 77 -1.47 -8.16 -8.87
C ILE A 77 -1.00 -8.42 -10.30
N THR A 78 -0.31 -7.46 -10.89
CA THR A 78 0.17 -7.52 -12.27
C THR A 78 1.54 -8.19 -12.41
N LYS A 79 2.33 -8.14 -11.32
CA LYS A 79 3.62 -8.80 -11.18
C LYS A 79 3.82 -9.25 -9.74
N ARG A 80 4.36 -10.44 -9.53
CA ARG A 80 4.94 -10.87 -8.27
C ARG A 80 6.18 -11.70 -8.56
N GLU A 81 7.31 -11.25 -8.03
CA GLU A 81 8.63 -11.80 -8.34
C GLU A 81 9.40 -12.05 -7.04
N ASP A 82 9.50 -13.30 -6.62
CA ASP A 82 10.15 -13.67 -5.36
C ASP A 82 11.67 -13.43 -5.41
N ALA A 83 12.30 -13.63 -6.57
CA ALA A 83 13.74 -13.45 -6.72
C ALA A 83 14.19 -11.99 -6.48
N THR A 84 13.33 -11.03 -6.79
CA THR A 84 13.59 -9.59 -6.60
C THR A 84 12.77 -8.98 -5.46
N CYS A 85 11.96 -9.79 -4.77
CA CYS A 85 11.04 -9.35 -3.72
C CYS A 85 10.18 -8.15 -4.17
N GLU A 86 9.66 -8.21 -5.41
CA GLU A 86 8.89 -7.13 -6.03
C GLU A 86 7.45 -7.56 -6.30
N THR A 87 6.50 -6.71 -5.94
CA THR A 87 5.08 -6.87 -6.28
C THR A 87 4.56 -5.59 -6.90
N ASN A 88 3.88 -5.70 -8.06
CA ASN A 88 3.23 -4.60 -8.75
C ASN A 88 1.73 -4.82 -8.76
N PHE A 89 0.99 -3.74 -8.51
CA PHE A 89 -0.46 -3.76 -8.49
C PHE A 89 -1.02 -2.72 -9.46
N ALA A 90 -2.13 -3.07 -10.12
CA ALA A 90 -3.09 -2.10 -10.62
C ALA A 90 -4.18 -1.94 -9.55
N ARG A 91 -4.39 -0.71 -9.09
CA ARG A 91 -5.38 -0.34 -8.08
C ARG A 91 -6.42 0.58 -8.71
N ILE A 92 -7.68 0.20 -8.70
CA ILE A 92 -8.76 0.94 -9.35
C ILE A 92 -9.83 1.28 -8.32
N THR A 93 -10.04 2.57 -8.07
CA THR A 93 -11.20 3.07 -7.33
C THR A 93 -12.20 3.58 -8.36
N PRO A 94 -13.32 2.86 -8.59
CA PRO A 94 -14.29 3.20 -9.63
C PRO A 94 -14.80 4.64 -9.48
N ASP A 95 -15.02 5.33 -10.60
CA ASP A 95 -15.47 6.72 -10.68
C ASP A 95 -14.54 7.74 -10.01
N SER A 96 -13.32 7.34 -9.67
CA SER A 96 -12.33 8.20 -9.01
C SER A 96 -10.98 8.15 -9.73
N ARG A 97 -10.23 7.07 -9.61
CA ARG A 97 -8.83 7.00 -10.03
C ARG A 97 -8.35 5.58 -10.34
N VAL A 98 -7.25 5.51 -11.06
CA VAL A 98 -6.42 4.31 -11.20
C VAL A 98 -5.03 4.61 -10.69
N ALA A 99 -4.39 3.62 -10.06
CA ALA A 99 -3.00 3.72 -9.63
C ALA A 99 -2.21 2.49 -10.06
N GLU A 100 -0.97 2.72 -10.44
CA GLU A 100 0.09 1.72 -10.48
C GLU A 100 0.82 1.79 -9.14
N VAL A 101 0.95 0.66 -8.46
CA VAL A 101 1.66 0.55 -7.19
C VAL A 101 2.77 -0.46 -7.34
N THR A 102 3.99 -0.08 -6.99
CA THR A 102 5.15 -0.96 -6.93
C THR A 102 5.67 -1.00 -5.51
N VAL A 103 5.89 -2.20 -4.99
CA VAL A 103 6.55 -2.44 -3.71
C VAL A 103 7.69 -3.40 -3.92
N ARG A 104 8.91 -3.00 -3.59
CA ARG A 104 10.12 -3.81 -3.71
C ARG A 104 10.95 -3.74 -2.44
N ALA A 105 11.23 -4.91 -1.85
CA ALA A 105 12.12 -5.03 -0.72
C ALA A 105 13.52 -5.42 -1.19
N GLU A 106 14.53 -4.71 -0.70
CA GLU A 106 15.95 -5.01 -0.93
C GLU A 106 16.69 -5.12 0.40
N ASP A 107 17.84 -5.79 0.39
CA ASP A 107 18.65 -5.97 1.59
C ASP A 107 19.13 -4.60 2.12
N GLY A 108 18.84 -4.33 3.38
CA GLY A 108 19.25 -3.15 4.12
C GLY A 108 20.49 -3.39 5.01
N GLY A 109 20.96 -4.65 5.06
CA GLY A 109 22.00 -5.10 6.00
C GLY A 109 21.44 -5.41 7.40
N GLN A 110 22.19 -6.19 8.19
CA GLN A 110 21.84 -6.52 9.58
C GLN A 110 20.42 -7.09 9.77
N GLN A 111 19.98 -7.96 8.85
CA GLN A 111 18.64 -8.55 8.87
C GLN A 111 17.50 -7.53 8.69
N THR A 112 17.76 -6.39 8.07
CA THR A 112 16.76 -5.38 7.74
C THR A 112 16.49 -5.33 6.24
N SER A 113 15.39 -4.70 5.86
CA SER A 113 15.04 -4.40 4.46
C SER A 113 14.82 -2.92 4.25
N ARG A 114 15.22 -2.43 3.09
CA ARG A 114 14.75 -1.18 2.54
C ARG A 114 13.59 -1.47 1.58
N VAL A 115 12.42 -0.97 1.89
CA VAL A 115 11.21 -1.22 1.09
C VAL A 115 10.88 0.03 0.29
N HIS A 116 11.08 -0.06 -1.02
CA HIS A 116 10.77 1.01 -1.97
C HIS A 116 9.31 0.91 -2.39
N ILE A 117 8.56 1.97 -2.14
CA ILE A 117 7.13 2.04 -2.47
C ILE A 117 6.92 3.19 -3.45
N THR A 118 6.28 2.90 -4.56
CA THR A 118 5.92 3.89 -5.58
C THR A 118 4.44 3.81 -5.88
N TYR A 119 3.75 4.95 -5.82
CA TYR A 119 2.38 5.12 -6.27
C TYR A 119 2.35 6.10 -7.44
N THR A 120 1.85 5.67 -8.59
CA THR A 120 1.54 6.55 -9.73
C THR A 120 0.04 6.57 -9.94
N ILE A 121 -0.61 7.68 -9.55
CA ILE A 121 -2.06 7.82 -9.54
C ILE A 121 -2.51 8.72 -10.67
N THR A 122 -3.52 8.27 -11.44
CA THR A 122 -4.18 9.04 -12.50
C THR A 122 -5.66 9.17 -12.18
N ALA A 123 -6.18 10.38 -12.19
CA ALA A 123 -7.60 10.64 -12.02
C ALA A 123 -8.42 10.14 -13.21
N LEU A 124 -9.62 9.62 -12.94
CA LEU A 124 -10.59 9.22 -13.96
C LEU A 124 -11.77 10.21 -14.05
N THR A 125 -11.93 11.04 -13.03
CA THR A 125 -13.01 12.02 -12.88
C THR A 125 -12.54 13.23 -12.08
N GLU A 126 -13.39 14.26 -11.95
CA GLU A 126 -13.12 15.41 -11.07
C GLU A 126 -13.00 15.01 -9.59
N ALA A 127 -13.67 13.95 -9.14
CA ALA A 127 -13.48 13.41 -7.80
C ALA A 127 -12.04 12.88 -7.63
N GLY A 128 -11.52 12.18 -8.65
CA GLY A 128 -10.11 11.74 -8.69
C GLY A 128 -9.12 12.90 -8.71
N ASN A 129 -9.43 14.00 -9.43
CA ASN A 129 -8.60 15.20 -9.42
C ASN A 129 -8.50 15.80 -8.00
N ARG A 130 -9.63 15.91 -7.29
CA ARG A 130 -9.65 16.38 -5.88
C ARG A 130 -8.88 15.45 -4.95
N PHE A 131 -9.00 14.14 -5.15
CA PHE A 131 -8.18 13.18 -4.40
C PHE A 131 -6.67 13.45 -4.59
N ILE A 132 -6.22 13.63 -5.85
CA ILE A 132 -4.81 13.89 -6.16
C ILE A 132 -4.31 15.20 -5.53
N GLU A 133 -5.13 16.24 -5.46
CA GLU A 133 -4.80 17.50 -4.79
C GLU A 133 -4.51 17.31 -3.30
N ASN A 134 -5.24 16.40 -2.64
CA ASN A 134 -5.05 16.07 -1.24
C ASN A 134 -3.99 14.98 -1.00
N PHE A 135 -3.56 14.27 -2.05
CA PHE A 135 -2.50 13.26 -2.01
C PHE A 135 -1.11 13.94 -2.06
N THR A 136 -0.85 14.80 -1.07
CA THR A 136 0.41 15.53 -0.94
C THR A 136 1.56 14.60 -0.58
N ALA A 137 2.81 15.06 -0.70
CA ALA A 137 3.98 14.29 -0.27
C ALA A 137 3.95 14.00 1.23
N ASP A 138 3.51 14.98 2.04
CA ASP A 138 3.45 14.85 3.50
C ASP A 138 2.38 13.85 3.94
N ASN A 139 1.18 13.88 3.31
CA ASN A 139 0.12 12.91 3.62
C ASN A 139 0.56 11.49 3.24
N PHE A 140 1.16 11.32 2.06
CA PHE A 140 1.69 10.03 1.64
C PHE A 140 2.79 9.53 2.58
N ALA A 141 3.69 10.40 3.01
CA ALA A 141 4.75 10.03 3.96
C ALA A 141 4.18 9.60 5.33
N LYS A 142 3.11 10.24 5.81
CA LYS A 142 2.42 9.83 7.04
C LYS A 142 1.83 8.43 6.92
N ASP A 143 1.14 8.15 5.81
CA ASP A 143 0.56 6.83 5.56
C ASP A 143 1.66 5.75 5.49
N MET A 144 2.78 6.06 4.84
CA MET A 144 3.89 5.12 4.70
C MET A 144 4.64 4.88 6.02
N LYS A 145 4.79 5.90 6.86
CA LYS A 145 5.34 5.74 8.22
C LYS A 145 4.44 4.88 9.09
N PHE A 146 3.12 5.04 8.97
CA PHE A 146 2.18 4.17 9.65
C PHE A 146 2.38 2.71 9.24
N TRP A 147 2.46 2.45 7.95
CA TRP A 147 2.69 1.12 7.41
C TRP A 147 4.00 0.50 7.92
N GLU A 148 5.07 1.30 7.93
CA GLU A 148 6.38 0.91 8.49
C GLU A 148 6.27 0.52 9.96
N ALA A 149 5.60 1.35 10.77
CA ALA A 149 5.42 1.13 12.20
C ALA A 149 4.61 -0.14 12.49
N THR A 150 3.48 -0.34 11.79
CA THR A 150 2.62 -1.51 12.01
C THR A 150 3.30 -2.81 11.60
N MET A 151 4.03 -2.84 10.49
CA MET A 151 4.76 -4.02 10.06
C MET A 151 5.90 -4.36 11.04
N ASN A 152 6.69 -3.38 11.47
CA ASN A 152 7.75 -3.58 12.45
C ASN A 152 7.22 -4.06 13.80
N HIS A 153 6.11 -3.48 14.27
CA HIS A 153 5.44 -3.93 15.50
C HIS A 153 4.98 -5.39 15.40
N TYR A 154 4.38 -5.77 14.27
CA TYR A 154 3.95 -7.15 14.06
C TYR A 154 5.15 -8.12 14.03
N LEU A 155 6.22 -7.76 13.36
CA LEU A 155 7.44 -8.57 13.31
C LEU A 155 8.07 -8.78 14.69
N GLU A 156 7.99 -7.79 15.57
CA GLU A 156 8.51 -7.85 16.93
C GLU A 156 7.58 -8.63 17.87
N THR A 157 6.26 -8.40 17.78
CA THR A 157 5.30 -8.85 18.81
C THR A 157 4.37 -9.97 18.36
N GLY A 158 4.25 -10.22 17.05
CA GLY A 158 3.27 -11.13 16.46
C GLY A 158 1.83 -10.61 16.51
N LYS A 159 1.62 -9.31 16.80
CA LYS A 159 0.29 -8.69 16.93
C LYS A 159 0.19 -7.45 16.06
N ALA A 160 -1.03 -7.19 15.54
CA ALA A 160 -1.31 -5.92 14.88
C ALA A 160 -1.22 -4.75 15.86
N LEU A 161 -0.69 -3.62 15.37
CA LEU A 161 -0.70 -2.36 16.12
C LEU A 161 -2.09 -1.73 15.98
N SER A 162 -2.78 -1.52 17.12
CA SER A 162 -4.11 -0.93 17.10
C SER A 162 -4.08 0.55 16.70
N GLN A 163 -4.94 0.93 15.76
CA GLN A 163 -5.15 2.33 15.38
C GLN A 163 -5.74 3.17 16.53
N SER A 164 -6.39 2.52 17.49
CA SER A 164 -7.02 3.18 18.64
C SER A 164 -6.07 3.41 19.82
N ASP A 165 -4.79 3.00 19.73
CA ASP A 165 -3.81 3.18 20.79
C ASP A 165 -2.87 4.37 20.48
N PRO A 166 -3.19 5.59 21.01
CA PRO A 166 -2.40 6.79 20.73
C PRO A 166 -0.98 6.73 21.31
N GLU A 167 -0.73 5.98 22.40
CA GLU A 167 0.58 5.92 23.04
C GLU A 167 1.59 5.16 22.16
N HIS A 168 1.14 4.17 21.39
CA HIS A 168 1.98 3.45 20.46
C HIS A 168 2.40 4.28 19.25
N TRP A 169 1.55 5.20 18.80
CA TRP A 169 1.84 6.10 17.69
C TRP A 169 2.96 7.09 17.98
N LEU A 170 2.95 7.66 19.19
CA LEU A 170 3.93 8.66 19.63
C LEU A 170 5.36 8.13 19.66
N LYS A 171 5.55 6.82 19.89
CA LYS A 171 6.89 6.19 19.82
C LYS A 171 7.49 6.22 18.43
N TYR A 172 6.67 6.08 17.39
CA TYR A 172 7.12 6.06 16.00
C TYR A 172 7.18 7.47 15.38
N GLU A 173 6.42 8.44 15.90
CA GLU A 173 6.54 9.84 15.48
C GLU A 173 7.78 10.53 16.06
N SER A 174 8.20 10.18 17.26
CA SER A 174 9.31 10.85 17.97
C SER A 174 10.71 10.37 17.53
N GLY A 175 10.83 9.26 16.79
CA GLY A 175 12.13 8.73 16.37
C GLY A 175 13.00 8.27 17.53
N GLU A 176 12.43 8.03 18.70
CA GLU A 176 13.15 7.43 19.83
C GLU A 176 13.32 5.94 19.62
N GLU A 177 14.31 5.59 18.78
CA GLU A 177 14.90 4.26 18.79
C GLU A 177 15.41 3.98 20.19
N GLY A 178 14.91 2.88 20.77
CA GLY A 178 15.33 2.43 22.08
C GLY A 178 16.84 2.28 22.17
N LYS A 179 17.48 3.25 22.82
CA LYS A 179 18.80 3.02 23.40
C LYS A 179 18.62 2.09 24.61
N LYS A 180 18.90 0.82 24.39
CA LYS A 180 19.38 -0.08 25.44
C LYS A 180 20.44 -0.99 24.88
#